data_ae88b3ca5aa1feb6eb603a9052b80de8
#
_entry.id   ae88b3ca5aa1feb6eb603a9052b80de8
#
_cell.length_a   1.000
_cell.length_b   1.000
_cell.length_c   1.000
_cell.angle_alpha   90.00
_cell.angle_beta   90.00
_cell.angle_gamma   90.00
#
_symmetry.space_group_name_H-M   'P 1'
#
loop_
_entity.id
_entity.type
_entity.pdbx_description
1 polymer ?
#
loop_
_entity_poly.entity_id
_entity_poly.type
_entity_poly.pdbx_seq_one_letter_code
_entity_poly.pdbx_strand_id
1 'polypeptide(L)'
;MVDITPADGIPPAEVAEMELYHPHSWWTKYVFSQDAKVIAIQYSATATGIGLVALVLSWLMRLQLGFPGTFDFITPEAYYQFITMHGMIMVIYLLTALFLGGFGNYLIPLMVGARDMVFPYVNMLSYWIYLLAVLVLVSSFFAPGGPTGAGWTLYPPQAIMSGTPGGQDWGIILMLSSLILFIIGFTMGGLNYVVTVLQGRTRGMTLMRLPLTVWGIFTATVMALLAFPALFVACVMMLFDRALGTSFFMPAISEMGEQLQHGGGSPILFQHLFWFFGHPEVYIVALPAFGIVSDLISTHARKNIFGYRMMVWAIVGIGALSFVVWAHHMYVSGMHPYFGFFFATTTLIIAIPTAIKVYNWVLTLWRGDIHLTIPMLFALAFIVTFVNGGLTGLFLGNVVVDVPLSDTMFVVAHFHMVMGVAPILVVFGAIYHWYPKVTGRMLNETLGRFHFWATFLGAYLIFFPMHYLGLMGVPRRYNELTDMTVMTESAHHLNSFISIMAFIVGFAQIVFLFNLIWSIRHGREAGGNPWRATTLEWQTPQTPPAHGNFGKDLPIVYRWAYDYSVPGAKEDFIPQNVPGSFGPSKEPA
;
A
#
# COMPACT_ATOMS: atom_id res chain seq x y z
N MET A 1 26.36 -4.11 15.63
CA MET A 1 24.96 -3.83 16.01
C MET A 1 24.88 -4.09 17.49
N VAL A 2 24.65 -3.04 18.27
CA VAL A 2 24.42 -3.19 19.72
C VAL A 2 23.11 -3.93 19.88
N ASP A 3 23.15 -5.08 20.53
CA ASP A 3 21.99 -5.82 20.96
C ASP A 3 21.28 -4.96 22.01
N ILE A 4 20.29 -4.17 21.61
CA ILE A 4 19.44 -3.44 22.53
C ILE A 4 18.41 -4.44 23.06
N THR A 5 18.89 -5.42 23.82
CA THR A 5 18.06 -6.08 24.81
C THR A 5 17.65 -5.00 25.82
N PRO A 6 16.37 -4.94 26.26
CA PRO A 6 16.05 -4.19 27.48
C PRO A 6 17.03 -4.68 28.55
N ALA A 7 17.83 -3.78 29.08
CA ALA A 7 18.93 -4.11 29.96
C ALA A 7 18.46 -5.12 31.02
N ASP A 8 19.17 -6.23 31.13
CA ASP A 8 19.10 -7.12 32.29
C ASP A 8 19.55 -6.28 33.52
N GLY A 9 18.60 -5.59 34.15
CA GLY A 9 18.90 -4.70 35.24
C GLY A 9 17.80 -3.71 35.63
N ILE A 10 16.74 -3.57 34.82
CA ILE A 10 15.54 -2.85 35.26
C ILE A 10 14.70 -3.80 36.09
N PRO A 11 14.42 -3.49 37.39
CA PRO A 11 13.56 -4.35 38.20
C PRO A 11 12.22 -4.56 37.52
N PRO A 12 11.60 -5.76 37.64
CA PRO A 12 10.29 -6.05 37.00
C PRO A 12 9.15 -5.11 37.44
N ALA A 13 9.33 -4.33 38.47
CA ALA A 13 8.37 -3.37 39.01
C ALA A 13 8.39 -2.00 38.32
N GLU A 14 9.39 -1.70 37.48
CA GLU A 14 9.51 -0.40 36.80
C GLU A 14 9.17 -0.42 35.33
N VAL A 15 8.74 -1.54 34.77
CA VAL A 15 7.85 -1.51 33.59
C VAL A 15 6.53 -1.02 34.16
N ALA A 16 6.38 0.29 34.29
CA ALA A 16 5.19 0.95 34.77
C ALA A 16 4.00 0.21 34.15
N GLU A 17 3.06 -0.25 34.99
CA GLU A 17 1.80 -0.75 34.52
C GLU A 17 1.24 0.33 33.60
N MET A 18 1.43 0.16 32.29
CA MET A 18 0.86 1.07 31.31
C MET A 18 -0.63 0.95 31.54
N GLU A 19 -1.22 1.93 32.24
CA GLU A 19 -2.62 1.94 32.53
C GLU A 19 -3.36 1.80 31.22
N LEU A 20 -3.96 0.62 31.02
CA LEU A 20 -4.76 0.40 29.82
C LEU A 20 -5.94 1.36 29.89
N TYR A 21 -6.12 2.10 28.80
CA TYR A 21 -7.29 2.93 28.63
C TYR A 21 -8.57 2.12 28.88
N HIS A 22 -9.39 2.56 29.83
CA HIS A 22 -10.69 1.96 30.13
C HIS A 22 -11.80 2.79 29.49
N PRO A 23 -12.48 2.27 28.45
CA PRO A 23 -13.59 3.00 27.83
C PRO A 23 -14.78 3.10 28.78
N HIS A 24 -15.25 4.32 29.06
CA HIS A 24 -16.38 4.57 29.96
C HIS A 24 -17.74 4.65 29.25
N SER A 25 -17.76 4.70 27.91
CA SER A 25 -18.96 4.83 27.09
C SER A 25 -18.82 4.15 25.74
N TRP A 26 -19.94 3.98 25.02
CA TRP A 26 -19.92 3.50 23.64
C TRP A 26 -19.04 4.38 22.74
N TRP A 27 -19.10 5.72 22.92
CA TRP A 27 -18.29 6.68 22.17
C TRP A 27 -16.81 6.49 22.38
N THR A 28 -16.38 6.34 23.62
CA THR A 28 -14.97 6.14 23.94
C THR A 28 -14.48 4.74 23.60
N LYS A 29 -15.39 3.77 23.46
CA LYS A 29 -15.04 2.41 23.06
C LYS A 29 -14.84 2.26 21.56
N TYR A 30 -15.68 2.90 20.73
CA TYR A 30 -15.71 2.63 19.29
C TYR A 30 -15.41 3.85 18.41
N VAL A 31 -15.68 5.07 18.86
CA VAL A 31 -15.50 6.30 18.07
C VAL A 31 -14.17 6.98 18.41
N PHE A 32 -13.99 7.34 19.67
CA PHE A 32 -12.75 7.94 20.19
C PHE A 32 -11.92 6.89 20.94
N SER A 33 -11.78 5.72 20.35
CA SER A 33 -11.06 4.61 20.95
C SER A 33 -9.56 4.85 20.90
N GLN A 34 -8.88 4.45 21.96
CA GLN A 34 -7.42 4.40 22.01
C GLN A 34 -6.88 2.98 21.77
N ASP A 35 -7.76 1.97 21.65
CA ASP A 35 -7.37 0.60 21.28
C ASP A 35 -6.96 0.52 19.83
N ALA A 36 -5.71 0.17 19.55
CA ALA A 36 -5.15 0.07 18.22
C ALA A 36 -5.96 -0.85 17.29
N LYS A 37 -6.61 -1.90 17.81
CA LYS A 37 -7.46 -2.80 17.02
C LYS A 37 -8.73 -2.12 16.52
N VAL A 38 -9.35 -1.29 17.35
CA VAL A 38 -10.53 -0.49 16.95
C VAL A 38 -10.11 0.56 15.92
N ILE A 39 -8.99 1.24 16.16
CA ILE A 39 -8.42 2.23 15.23
C ILE A 39 -8.08 1.58 13.88
N ALA A 40 -7.54 0.37 13.89
CA ALA A 40 -7.29 -0.41 12.66
C ALA A 40 -8.56 -0.65 11.84
N ILE A 41 -9.67 -0.99 12.49
CA ILE A 41 -10.97 -1.17 11.83
C ILE A 41 -11.49 0.17 11.29
N GLN A 42 -11.33 1.26 12.03
CA GLN A 42 -11.73 2.59 11.59
C GLN A 42 -10.95 3.02 10.33
N TYR A 43 -9.62 2.87 10.31
CA TYR A 43 -8.79 3.10 9.12
C TYR A 43 -9.23 2.22 7.95
N SER A 44 -9.41 0.92 8.17
CA SER A 44 -9.79 -0.03 7.13
C SER A 44 -11.17 0.26 6.54
N ALA A 45 -12.15 0.60 7.38
CA ALA A 45 -13.50 0.96 6.94
C ALA A 45 -13.51 2.26 6.12
N THR A 46 -12.82 3.29 6.59
CA THR A 46 -12.72 4.59 5.90
C THR A 46 -11.98 4.42 4.56
N ALA A 47 -10.84 3.72 4.55
CA ALA A 47 -10.05 3.45 3.35
C ALA A 47 -10.85 2.64 2.31
N THR A 48 -11.55 1.59 2.75
CA THR A 48 -12.41 0.79 1.87
C THR A 48 -13.57 1.63 1.33
N GLY A 49 -14.20 2.44 2.16
CA GLY A 49 -15.31 3.30 1.74
C GLY A 49 -14.90 4.27 0.63
N ILE A 50 -13.81 5.00 0.80
CA ILE A 50 -13.32 5.92 -0.24
C ILE A 50 -12.74 5.15 -1.45
N GLY A 51 -12.16 3.97 -1.23
CA GLY A 51 -11.68 3.09 -2.29
C GLY A 51 -12.80 2.60 -3.23
N LEU A 52 -14.01 2.37 -2.70
CA LEU A 52 -15.18 2.06 -3.53
C LEU A 52 -15.58 3.22 -4.43
N VAL A 53 -15.46 4.46 -3.95
CA VAL A 53 -15.64 5.65 -4.81
C VAL A 53 -14.63 5.63 -5.96
N ALA A 54 -13.36 5.41 -5.66
CA ALA A 54 -12.32 5.33 -6.68
C ALA A 54 -12.52 4.16 -7.67
N LEU A 55 -13.07 3.04 -7.23
CA LEU A 55 -13.46 1.93 -8.12
C LEU A 55 -14.53 2.37 -9.11
N VAL A 56 -15.57 3.07 -8.65
CA VAL A 56 -16.61 3.61 -9.55
C VAL A 56 -16.02 4.60 -10.56
N LEU A 57 -15.12 5.49 -10.10
CA LEU A 57 -14.43 6.42 -11.01
C LEU A 57 -13.62 5.69 -12.07
N SER A 58 -12.96 4.57 -11.73
CA SER A 58 -12.26 3.74 -12.72
C SER A 58 -13.20 3.13 -13.76
N TRP A 59 -14.40 2.74 -13.37
CA TRP A 59 -15.40 2.25 -14.31
C TRP A 59 -15.87 3.34 -15.27
N LEU A 60 -16.10 4.56 -14.77
CA LEU A 60 -16.46 5.69 -15.62
C LEU A 60 -15.36 6.01 -16.64
N MET A 61 -14.09 5.97 -16.23
CA MET A 61 -12.96 6.07 -17.18
C MET A 61 -12.98 4.96 -18.22
N ARG A 62 -13.26 3.73 -17.80
CA ARG A 62 -13.29 2.57 -18.71
C ARG A 62 -14.48 2.61 -19.67
N LEU A 63 -15.61 3.23 -19.28
CA LEU A 63 -16.71 3.49 -20.22
C LEU A 63 -16.23 4.40 -21.35
N GLN A 64 -15.58 5.51 -21.05
CA GLN A 64 -15.08 6.44 -22.07
C GLN A 64 -14.02 5.79 -22.98
N LEU A 65 -13.05 5.07 -22.41
CA LEU A 65 -11.97 4.47 -23.19
C LEU A 65 -12.41 3.27 -24.04
N GLY A 66 -13.38 2.50 -23.58
CA GLY A 66 -13.86 1.32 -24.30
C GLY A 66 -15.01 1.58 -25.26
N PHE A 67 -15.77 2.66 -25.01
CA PHE A 67 -16.99 3.01 -25.76
C PHE A 67 -17.07 4.52 -25.95
N PRO A 68 -16.07 5.14 -26.63
CA PRO A 68 -15.97 6.59 -26.78
C PRO A 68 -17.22 7.18 -27.44
N GLY A 69 -17.65 8.35 -26.99
CA GLY A 69 -18.81 9.07 -27.54
C GLY A 69 -20.17 8.44 -27.24
N THR A 70 -20.24 7.37 -26.43
CA THR A 70 -21.51 6.71 -26.10
C THR A 70 -22.23 7.35 -24.92
N PHE A 71 -21.48 8.01 -24.02
CA PHE A 71 -22.01 8.53 -22.75
C PHE A 71 -21.76 10.04 -22.62
N ASP A 72 -22.74 10.86 -23.00
CA ASP A 72 -22.65 12.34 -23.02
C ASP A 72 -22.32 12.98 -21.66
N PHE A 73 -22.62 12.29 -20.54
CA PHE A 73 -22.32 12.79 -19.21
C PHE A 73 -20.82 12.71 -18.85
N ILE A 74 -20.02 11.98 -19.62
CA ILE A 74 -18.56 11.90 -19.42
C ILE A 74 -17.90 12.97 -20.28
N THR A 75 -17.90 14.21 -19.79
CA THR A 75 -17.20 15.31 -20.45
C THR A 75 -15.67 15.16 -20.31
N PRO A 76 -14.85 15.83 -21.14
CA PRO A 76 -13.40 15.82 -20.98
C PRO A 76 -12.95 16.23 -19.57
N GLU A 77 -13.54 17.28 -19.00
CA GLU A 77 -13.25 17.75 -17.65
C GLU A 77 -13.53 16.67 -16.61
N ALA A 78 -14.72 16.04 -16.68
CA ALA A 78 -15.12 14.96 -15.78
C ALA A 78 -14.15 13.77 -15.89
N TYR A 79 -13.74 13.41 -17.10
CA TYR A 79 -12.79 12.31 -17.32
C TYR A 79 -11.43 12.57 -16.63
N TYR A 80 -10.89 13.78 -16.75
CA TYR A 80 -9.64 14.16 -16.08
C TYR A 80 -9.78 14.20 -14.56
N GLN A 81 -10.93 14.62 -14.04
CA GLN A 81 -11.25 14.53 -12.62
C GLN A 81 -11.31 13.07 -12.14
N PHE A 82 -11.92 12.18 -12.91
CA PHE A 82 -12.00 10.74 -12.59
C PHE A 82 -10.61 10.09 -12.51
N ILE A 83 -9.74 10.36 -13.48
CA ILE A 83 -8.34 9.87 -13.48
C ILE A 83 -7.60 10.37 -12.24
N THR A 84 -7.69 11.66 -11.95
CA THR A 84 -6.99 12.29 -10.83
C THR A 84 -7.43 11.68 -9.50
N MET A 85 -8.73 11.65 -9.27
CA MET A 85 -9.29 11.16 -8.01
C MET A 85 -9.13 9.66 -7.85
N HIS A 86 -9.28 8.87 -8.92
CA HIS A 86 -8.99 7.44 -8.89
C HIS A 86 -7.53 7.18 -8.47
N GLY A 87 -6.57 7.79 -9.13
CA GLY A 87 -5.15 7.59 -8.83
C GLY A 87 -4.79 8.02 -7.41
N MET A 88 -5.21 9.21 -7.01
CA MET A 88 -4.93 9.78 -5.69
C MET A 88 -5.54 8.91 -4.57
N ILE A 89 -6.80 8.53 -4.69
CA ILE A 89 -7.49 7.73 -3.68
C ILE A 89 -6.88 6.34 -3.59
N MET A 90 -6.65 5.66 -4.72
CA MET A 90 -6.16 4.28 -4.71
C MET A 90 -4.77 4.15 -4.10
N VAL A 91 -3.85 5.06 -4.42
CA VAL A 91 -2.47 4.99 -3.92
C VAL A 91 -2.41 5.44 -2.47
N ILE A 92 -2.85 6.67 -2.19
CA ILE A 92 -2.61 7.34 -0.90
C ILE A 92 -3.69 6.97 0.11
N TYR A 93 -4.97 7.20 -0.20
CA TYR A 93 -6.05 7.08 0.78
C TYR A 93 -6.54 5.64 0.99
N LEU A 94 -6.29 4.73 0.04
CA LEU A 94 -6.65 3.32 0.18
C LEU A 94 -5.45 2.46 0.56
N LEU A 95 -4.46 2.29 -0.33
CA LEU A 95 -3.39 1.29 -0.14
C LEU A 95 -2.50 1.64 1.05
N THR A 96 -1.99 2.87 1.12
CA THR A 96 -1.15 3.32 2.24
C THR A 96 -1.93 3.25 3.56
N ALA A 97 -3.20 3.68 3.56
CA ALA A 97 -4.04 3.62 4.75
C ALA A 97 -4.38 2.19 5.18
N LEU A 98 -4.60 1.25 4.26
CA LEU A 98 -4.83 -0.15 4.62
C LEU A 98 -3.58 -0.80 5.18
N PHE A 99 -2.42 -0.64 4.54
CA PHE A 99 -1.20 -1.30 4.99
C PHE A 99 -0.65 -0.72 6.29
N LEU A 100 -0.54 0.59 6.39
CA LEU A 100 -0.03 1.24 7.61
C LEU A 100 -1.14 1.44 8.63
N GLY A 101 -2.23 2.09 8.28
CA GLY A 101 -3.32 2.42 9.21
C GLY A 101 -4.13 1.19 9.65
N GLY A 102 -4.52 0.31 8.72
CA GLY A 102 -5.27 -0.90 8.98
C GLY A 102 -4.41 -2.01 9.57
N PHE A 103 -3.62 -2.68 8.72
CA PHE A 103 -2.80 -3.82 9.16
C PHE A 103 -1.75 -3.42 10.19
N GLY A 104 -1.11 -2.25 10.06
CA GLY A 104 -0.11 -1.78 11.01
C GLY A 104 -0.66 -1.68 12.44
N ASN A 105 -1.80 -1.01 12.61
CA ASN A 105 -2.43 -0.86 13.93
C ASN A 105 -2.91 -2.19 14.51
N TYR A 106 -3.43 -3.10 13.67
CA TYR A 106 -3.93 -4.37 14.15
C TYR A 106 -2.80 -5.34 14.50
N LEU A 107 -1.81 -5.48 13.61
CA LEU A 107 -0.84 -6.56 13.67
C LEU A 107 0.40 -6.22 14.50
N ILE A 108 0.90 -4.96 14.44
CA ILE A 108 2.15 -4.61 15.15
C ILE A 108 2.06 -4.94 16.64
N PRO A 109 1.08 -4.43 17.44
CA PRO A 109 1.04 -4.72 18.86
C PRO A 109 0.92 -6.23 19.16
N LEU A 110 0.11 -6.94 18.38
CA LEU A 110 -0.09 -8.38 18.56
C LEU A 110 1.19 -9.18 18.22
N MET A 111 1.84 -8.86 17.10
CA MET A 111 3.02 -9.60 16.64
C MET A 111 4.28 -9.31 17.44
N VAL A 112 4.39 -8.11 18.05
CA VAL A 112 5.54 -7.81 18.93
C VAL A 112 5.26 -8.18 20.39
N GLY A 113 4.07 -8.66 20.72
CA GLY A 113 3.68 -9.06 22.07
C GLY A 113 3.37 -7.89 23.01
N ALA A 114 2.98 -6.73 22.46
CA ALA A 114 2.61 -5.55 23.22
C ALA A 114 1.13 -5.55 23.61
N ARG A 115 0.78 -4.83 24.69
CA ARG A 115 -0.62 -4.63 25.09
C ARG A 115 -1.39 -3.72 24.15
N ASP A 116 -0.71 -2.67 23.65
CA ASP A 116 -1.24 -1.68 22.70
C ASP A 116 -0.06 -0.95 22.03
N MET A 117 -0.33 0.06 21.21
CA MET A 117 0.68 1.02 20.75
C MET A 117 1.24 1.82 21.93
N VAL A 118 2.49 2.28 21.82
CA VAL A 118 3.17 3.04 22.90
C VAL A 118 2.48 4.38 23.19
N PHE A 119 1.91 5.04 22.15
CA PHE A 119 1.20 6.31 22.28
C PHE A 119 -0.27 6.18 21.83
N PRO A 120 -1.17 5.58 22.65
CA PRO A 120 -2.54 5.28 22.23
C PRO A 120 -3.36 6.52 21.85
N TYR A 121 -3.20 7.63 22.58
CA TYR A 121 -3.87 8.90 22.29
C TYR A 121 -3.43 9.50 20.95
N VAL A 122 -2.12 9.48 20.67
CA VAL A 122 -1.56 9.95 19.38
C VAL A 122 -2.06 9.08 18.24
N ASN A 123 -2.21 7.79 18.47
CA ASN A 123 -2.76 6.85 17.51
C ASN A 123 -4.22 7.18 17.15
N MET A 124 -5.06 7.43 18.15
CA MET A 124 -6.44 7.88 17.95
C MET A 124 -6.48 9.19 17.15
N LEU A 125 -5.66 10.17 17.53
CA LEU A 125 -5.62 11.48 16.86
C LEU A 125 -5.17 11.35 15.41
N SER A 126 -4.21 10.47 15.10
CA SER A 126 -3.75 10.21 13.73
C SER A 126 -4.89 9.74 12.82
N TYR A 127 -5.77 8.87 13.32
CA TYR A 127 -6.96 8.43 12.59
C TYR A 127 -7.94 9.58 12.33
N TRP A 128 -8.21 10.41 13.32
CA TRP A 128 -9.16 11.52 13.16
C TRP A 128 -8.67 12.58 12.17
N ILE A 129 -7.34 12.83 12.14
CA ILE A 129 -6.74 13.71 11.13
C ILE A 129 -6.82 13.06 9.74
N TYR A 130 -6.58 11.75 9.61
CA TYR A 130 -6.78 11.04 8.35
C TYR A 130 -8.24 11.10 7.87
N LEU A 131 -9.21 10.87 8.76
CA LEU A 131 -10.62 10.99 8.41
C LEU A 131 -10.97 12.42 7.96
N LEU A 132 -10.43 13.44 8.64
CA LEU A 132 -10.61 14.83 8.21
C LEU A 132 -10.01 15.06 6.81
N ALA A 133 -8.82 14.50 6.53
CA ALA A 133 -8.22 14.56 5.20
C ALA A 133 -9.15 13.94 4.13
N VAL A 134 -9.73 12.77 4.40
CA VAL A 134 -10.71 12.14 3.50
C VAL A 134 -11.95 13.02 3.29
N LEU A 135 -12.48 13.60 4.35
CA LEU A 135 -13.65 14.48 4.26
C LEU A 135 -13.37 15.76 3.44
N VAL A 136 -12.18 16.36 3.62
CA VAL A 136 -11.74 17.51 2.81
C VAL A 136 -11.57 17.09 1.35
N LEU A 137 -11.01 15.91 1.06
CA LEU A 137 -10.91 15.40 -0.30
C LEU A 137 -12.30 15.21 -0.93
N VAL A 138 -13.21 14.55 -0.20
CA VAL A 138 -14.58 14.30 -0.68
C VAL A 138 -15.35 15.62 -0.90
N SER A 139 -15.12 16.64 -0.08
CA SER A 139 -15.79 17.94 -0.28
C SER A 139 -15.46 18.60 -1.62
N SER A 140 -14.33 18.26 -2.25
CA SER A 140 -13.95 18.75 -3.58
C SER A 140 -14.94 18.34 -4.69
N PHE A 141 -15.64 17.21 -4.53
CA PHE A 141 -16.66 16.77 -5.50
C PHE A 141 -17.90 17.69 -5.49
N PHE A 142 -18.11 18.42 -4.42
CA PHE A 142 -19.25 19.35 -4.24
C PHE A 142 -18.85 20.81 -4.40
N ALA A 143 -17.57 21.09 -4.60
CA ALA A 143 -17.07 22.44 -4.83
C ALA A 143 -17.38 22.92 -6.26
N PRO A 144 -17.49 24.24 -6.50
CA PRO A 144 -17.63 24.79 -7.86
C PRO A 144 -16.51 24.29 -8.78
N GLY A 145 -16.86 23.75 -9.93
CA GLY A 145 -15.93 23.15 -10.90
C GLY A 145 -15.51 21.70 -10.57
N GLY A 146 -15.90 21.16 -9.42
CA GLY A 146 -15.56 19.82 -8.99
C GLY A 146 -14.10 19.63 -8.52
N PRO A 147 -13.63 18.40 -8.35
CA PRO A 147 -12.26 18.10 -7.96
C PRO A 147 -11.26 18.48 -9.07
N THR A 148 -9.99 18.62 -8.73
CA THR A 148 -8.96 18.93 -9.75
C THR A 148 -8.82 17.83 -10.80
N GLY A 149 -8.60 18.22 -12.06
CA GLY A 149 -8.29 17.34 -13.19
C GLY A 149 -6.81 17.29 -13.55
N ALA A 150 -5.90 17.77 -12.66
CA ALA A 150 -4.46 17.89 -12.95
C ALA A 150 -3.71 16.55 -13.05
N GLY A 151 -4.38 15.42 -12.81
CA GLY A 151 -3.74 14.12 -12.63
C GLY A 151 -3.23 13.93 -11.19
N TRP A 152 -3.03 12.69 -10.75
CA TRP A 152 -2.60 12.40 -9.38
C TRP A 152 -1.21 12.93 -9.04
N THR A 153 -0.39 13.22 -10.05
CA THR A 153 0.95 13.81 -9.89
C THR A 153 0.95 15.32 -9.71
N LEU A 154 -0.21 16.00 -9.96
CA LEU A 154 -0.42 17.43 -9.74
C LEU A 154 0.65 18.32 -10.40
N TYR A 155 1.08 18.05 -11.63
CA TYR A 155 2.16 18.78 -12.27
C TYR A 155 1.81 20.23 -12.59
N PRO A 156 2.63 21.20 -12.16
CA PRO A 156 2.58 22.58 -12.67
C PRO A 156 3.09 22.64 -14.13
N PRO A 157 2.67 23.61 -14.92
CA PRO A 157 1.80 24.73 -14.55
C PRO A 157 0.31 24.39 -14.49
N GLN A 158 -0.14 23.27 -15.08
CA GLN A 158 -1.54 22.92 -15.24
C GLN A 158 -2.32 22.91 -13.89
N ALA A 159 -1.72 22.36 -12.83
CA ALA A 159 -2.36 22.31 -11.51
C ALA A 159 -2.54 23.69 -10.85
N ILE A 160 -1.78 24.70 -11.30
CA ILE A 160 -1.77 26.04 -10.68
C ILE A 160 -2.61 27.03 -11.47
N MET A 161 -2.58 26.97 -12.82
CA MET A 161 -3.25 27.95 -13.70
C MET A 161 -4.77 27.85 -13.63
N SER A 162 -5.43 28.98 -13.37
CA SER A 162 -6.89 29.10 -13.50
C SER A 162 -7.34 28.90 -14.94
N GLY A 163 -8.54 28.32 -15.11
CA GLY A 163 -9.14 28.13 -16.43
C GLY A 163 -8.58 26.97 -17.24
N THR A 164 -7.60 26.22 -16.73
CA THR A 164 -7.17 24.96 -17.33
C THR A 164 -7.99 23.79 -16.81
N PRO A 165 -8.10 22.65 -17.53
CA PRO A 165 -8.80 21.45 -17.04
C PRO A 165 -8.29 20.91 -15.70
N GLY A 166 -7.07 21.28 -15.30
CA GLY A 166 -6.48 20.92 -14.00
C GLY A 166 -6.59 21.98 -12.93
N GLY A 167 -6.93 23.19 -13.31
CA GLY A 167 -6.91 24.39 -12.46
C GLY A 167 -8.25 24.76 -11.84
N GLN A 168 -9.08 23.79 -11.45
CA GLN A 168 -10.30 24.03 -10.70
C GLN A 168 -9.96 24.71 -9.37
N ASP A 169 -10.45 25.92 -9.17
CA ASP A 169 -10.00 26.80 -8.09
C ASP A 169 -10.08 26.16 -6.70
N TRP A 170 -11.26 25.71 -6.31
CA TRP A 170 -11.46 25.02 -5.04
C TRP A 170 -10.98 23.58 -5.07
N GLY A 171 -11.08 22.90 -6.21
CA GLY A 171 -10.71 21.51 -6.33
C GLY A 171 -9.24 21.23 -5.98
N ILE A 172 -8.33 22.06 -6.50
CA ILE A 172 -6.89 21.90 -6.21
C ILE A 172 -6.53 22.34 -4.79
N ILE A 173 -7.16 23.41 -4.26
CA ILE A 173 -6.94 23.86 -2.89
C ILE A 173 -7.36 22.78 -1.88
N LEU A 174 -8.53 22.18 -2.08
CA LEU A 174 -9.03 21.11 -1.22
C LEU A 174 -8.16 19.85 -1.33
N MET A 175 -7.68 19.50 -2.55
CA MET A 175 -6.75 18.38 -2.75
C MET A 175 -5.46 18.59 -1.98
N LEU A 176 -4.81 19.75 -2.12
CA LEU A 176 -3.55 20.06 -1.44
C LEU A 176 -3.72 20.10 0.08
N SER A 177 -4.82 20.71 0.56
CA SER A 177 -5.15 20.75 2.00
C SER A 177 -5.39 19.35 2.56
N SER A 178 -6.07 18.49 1.82
CA SER A 178 -6.29 17.10 2.20
C SER A 178 -4.97 16.32 2.28
N LEU A 179 -4.07 16.49 1.31
CA LEU A 179 -2.75 15.84 1.34
C LEU A 179 -1.91 16.30 2.52
N ILE A 180 -1.91 17.59 2.84
CA ILE A 180 -1.22 18.15 4.01
C ILE A 180 -1.75 17.48 5.30
N LEU A 181 -3.07 17.38 5.47
CA LEU A 181 -3.69 16.72 6.62
C LEU A 181 -3.33 15.23 6.66
N PHE A 182 -3.38 14.54 5.51
CA PHE A 182 -2.98 13.14 5.41
C PHE A 182 -1.55 12.91 5.92
N ILE A 183 -0.60 13.73 5.44
CA ILE A 183 0.81 13.65 5.83
C ILE A 183 0.98 13.85 7.34
N ILE A 184 0.29 14.84 7.92
CA ILE A 184 0.33 15.09 9.37
C ILE A 184 -0.15 13.86 10.14
N GLY A 185 -1.33 13.31 9.78
CA GLY A 185 -1.90 12.14 10.44
C GLY A 185 -0.98 10.91 10.37
N PHE A 186 -0.48 10.60 9.18
CA PHE A 186 0.40 9.44 8.99
C PHE A 186 1.80 9.62 9.58
N THR A 187 2.33 10.84 9.68
CA THR A 187 3.58 11.11 10.41
C THR A 187 3.42 10.80 11.90
N MET A 188 2.30 11.19 12.50
CA MET A 188 1.98 10.87 13.91
C MET A 188 1.82 9.36 14.13
N GLY A 189 1.05 8.68 13.29
CA GLY A 189 0.89 7.22 13.35
C GLY A 189 2.21 6.48 13.10
N GLY A 190 2.98 6.93 12.12
CA GLY A 190 4.27 6.33 11.78
C GLY A 190 5.29 6.41 12.91
N LEU A 191 5.41 7.56 13.58
CA LEU A 191 6.27 7.68 14.75
C LEU A 191 5.87 6.68 15.84
N ASN A 192 4.58 6.50 16.07
CA ASN A 192 4.07 5.55 17.05
C ASN A 192 4.44 4.10 16.68
N TYR A 193 4.35 3.70 15.40
CA TYR A 193 4.76 2.37 14.94
C TYR A 193 6.24 2.12 15.16
N VAL A 194 7.09 3.09 14.80
CA VAL A 194 8.55 2.99 15.00
C VAL A 194 8.88 2.78 16.46
N VAL A 195 8.31 3.59 17.35
CA VAL A 195 8.57 3.47 18.80
C VAL A 195 8.02 2.15 19.34
N THR A 196 6.83 1.72 18.93
CA THR A 196 6.24 0.45 19.36
C THR A 196 7.10 -0.74 18.95
N VAL A 197 7.60 -0.77 17.70
CA VAL A 197 8.48 -1.85 17.24
C VAL A 197 9.84 -1.82 17.95
N LEU A 198 10.40 -0.65 18.27
CA LEU A 198 11.72 -0.56 18.90
C LEU A 198 11.67 -0.76 20.42
N GLN A 199 10.65 -0.27 21.11
CA GLN A 199 10.58 -0.22 22.57
C GLN A 199 9.43 -1.03 23.17
N GLY A 200 8.35 -1.27 22.42
CA GLY A 200 7.16 -1.97 22.91
C GLY A 200 7.23 -3.51 22.81
N ARG A 201 8.32 -4.08 22.27
CA ARG A 201 8.47 -5.52 22.13
C ARG A 201 8.47 -6.24 23.47
N THR A 202 7.77 -7.38 23.52
CA THR A 202 7.80 -8.24 24.70
C THR A 202 9.18 -8.89 24.93
N ARG A 203 9.35 -9.43 26.12
CA ARG A 203 10.58 -10.11 26.57
C ARG A 203 10.96 -11.24 25.62
N GLY A 204 12.22 -11.26 25.18
CA GLY A 204 12.74 -12.25 24.24
C GLY A 204 12.46 -11.98 22.76
N MET A 205 11.64 -10.99 22.41
CA MET A 205 11.39 -10.57 21.03
C MET A 205 12.53 -9.66 20.54
N THR A 206 13.60 -10.25 20.06
CA THR A 206 14.68 -9.51 19.38
C THR A 206 14.25 -9.08 17.97
N LEU A 207 14.95 -8.13 17.35
CA LEU A 207 14.64 -7.69 15.99
C LEU A 207 14.66 -8.86 14.99
N MET A 208 15.62 -9.81 15.14
CA MET A 208 15.72 -10.99 14.25
C MET A 208 14.73 -12.12 14.59
N ARG A 209 13.84 -11.91 15.55
CA ARG A 209 12.70 -12.79 15.84
C ARG A 209 11.37 -12.21 15.37
N LEU A 210 11.36 -10.97 14.84
CA LEU A 210 10.16 -10.34 14.30
C LEU A 210 9.65 -11.08 13.06
N PRO A 211 8.33 -11.25 12.89
CA PRO A 211 7.75 -11.67 11.64
C PRO A 211 8.08 -10.70 10.50
N LEU A 212 8.15 -11.19 9.26
CA LEU A 212 8.47 -10.35 8.10
C LEU A 212 7.39 -9.31 7.81
N THR A 213 6.15 -9.56 8.20
CA THR A 213 5.07 -8.54 8.18
C THR A 213 5.47 -7.30 8.98
N VAL A 214 6.01 -7.49 10.20
CA VAL A 214 6.47 -6.37 11.03
C VAL A 214 7.65 -5.65 10.37
N TRP A 215 8.63 -6.40 9.82
CA TRP A 215 9.75 -5.79 9.08
C TRP A 215 9.29 -4.97 7.87
N GLY A 216 8.32 -5.48 7.10
CA GLY A 216 7.75 -4.77 5.95
C GLY A 216 7.09 -3.46 6.35
N ILE A 217 6.20 -3.50 7.35
CA ILE A 217 5.48 -2.31 7.84
C ILE A 217 6.46 -1.32 8.53
N PHE A 218 7.38 -1.82 9.34
CA PHE A 218 8.37 -0.99 10.02
C PHE A 218 9.27 -0.23 9.03
N THR A 219 9.83 -0.91 8.03
CA THR A 219 10.68 -0.27 7.02
C THR A 219 9.88 0.73 6.19
N ALA A 220 8.67 0.37 5.76
CA ALA A 220 7.77 1.27 5.04
C ALA A 220 7.44 2.53 5.86
N THR A 221 7.22 2.36 7.15
CA THR A 221 6.96 3.50 8.06
C THR A 221 8.16 4.43 8.18
N VAL A 222 9.37 3.89 8.33
CA VAL A 222 10.60 4.71 8.35
C VAL A 222 10.76 5.47 7.03
N MET A 223 10.50 4.80 5.91
CA MET A 223 10.52 5.46 4.59
C MET A 223 9.48 6.58 4.49
N ALA A 224 8.26 6.36 4.98
CA ALA A 224 7.21 7.38 4.98
C ALA A 224 7.63 8.62 5.79
N LEU A 225 8.21 8.44 6.97
CA LEU A 225 8.71 9.55 7.79
C LEU A 225 9.79 10.38 7.09
N LEU A 226 10.56 9.79 6.18
CA LEU A 226 11.60 10.47 5.39
C LEU A 226 11.07 11.09 4.09
N ALA A 227 10.09 10.46 3.44
CA ALA A 227 9.57 10.86 2.14
C ALA A 227 8.44 11.91 2.24
N PHE A 228 7.54 11.76 3.21
CA PHE A 228 6.38 12.64 3.39
C PHE A 228 6.71 14.13 3.58
N PRO A 229 7.81 14.52 4.25
CA PRO A 229 8.20 15.94 4.32
C PRO A 229 8.42 16.58 2.94
N ALA A 230 8.94 15.86 1.95
CA ALA A 230 9.13 16.40 0.60
C ALA A 230 7.78 16.69 -0.08
N LEU A 231 6.82 15.77 0.03
CA LEU A 231 5.46 16.01 -0.49
C LEU A 231 4.76 17.13 0.28
N PHE A 232 4.93 17.21 1.61
CA PHE A 232 4.36 18.28 2.42
C PHE A 232 4.83 19.65 1.93
N VAL A 233 6.13 19.82 1.76
CA VAL A 233 6.72 21.07 1.24
C VAL A 233 6.21 21.38 -0.15
N ALA A 234 6.17 20.39 -1.06
CA ALA A 234 5.62 20.57 -2.41
C ALA A 234 4.16 21.05 -2.39
N CYS A 235 3.32 20.44 -1.54
CA CYS A 235 1.92 20.83 -1.40
C CYS A 235 1.76 22.25 -0.83
N VAL A 236 2.54 22.62 0.20
CA VAL A 236 2.48 23.97 0.79
C VAL A 236 2.94 25.04 -0.20
N MET A 237 4.05 24.80 -0.91
CA MET A 237 4.56 25.73 -1.91
C MET A 237 3.57 25.89 -3.07
N MET A 238 2.95 24.81 -3.54
CA MET A 238 1.93 24.87 -4.59
C MET A 238 0.66 25.59 -4.10
N LEU A 239 0.26 25.38 -2.84
CA LEU A 239 -0.86 26.10 -2.25
C LEU A 239 -0.58 27.61 -2.19
N PHE A 240 0.65 28.02 -1.90
CA PHE A 240 1.05 29.42 -1.93
C PHE A 240 1.06 29.99 -3.36
N ASP A 241 1.57 29.25 -4.34
CA ASP A 241 1.48 29.66 -5.74
C ASP A 241 0.03 29.89 -6.16
N ARG A 242 -0.88 29.01 -5.73
CA ARG A 242 -2.29 29.10 -6.06
C ARG A 242 -3.06 30.18 -5.28
N ALA A 243 -2.85 30.29 -3.97
CA ALA A 243 -3.66 31.13 -3.08
C ALA A 243 -3.06 32.51 -2.83
N LEU A 244 -1.73 32.64 -2.87
CA LEU A 244 -1.01 33.88 -2.54
C LEU A 244 -0.29 34.50 -3.75
N GLY A 245 -0.35 33.87 -4.93
CA GLY A 245 0.28 34.38 -6.15
C GLY A 245 1.81 34.35 -6.11
N THR A 246 2.42 33.45 -5.32
CA THR A 246 3.86 33.19 -5.41
C THR A 246 4.21 32.44 -6.69
N SER A 247 5.48 32.30 -7.01
CA SER A 247 5.96 31.66 -8.24
C SER A 247 7.05 30.62 -7.97
N PHE A 248 6.83 29.72 -7.02
CA PHE A 248 7.78 28.62 -6.76
C PHE A 248 7.89 27.66 -7.96
N PHE A 249 6.75 27.32 -8.55
CA PHE A 249 6.64 26.33 -9.61
C PHE A 249 6.09 26.90 -10.93
N MET A 250 5.60 28.13 -10.93
CA MET A 250 5.11 28.78 -12.15
C MET A 250 6.27 29.34 -12.96
N PRO A 251 6.52 28.82 -14.18
CA PRO A 251 7.53 29.38 -15.06
C PRO A 251 7.10 30.75 -15.59
N ALA A 252 8.03 31.52 -16.09
CA ALA A 252 7.72 32.69 -16.90
C ALA A 252 7.01 32.24 -18.18
N ILE A 253 5.75 32.63 -18.35
CA ILE A 253 4.93 32.30 -19.52
C ILE A 253 4.78 33.58 -20.33
N SER A 254 5.06 33.52 -21.62
CA SER A 254 4.81 34.58 -22.58
C SER A 254 3.67 34.14 -23.49
N GLU A 255 2.60 34.90 -23.56
CA GLU A 255 1.50 34.71 -24.51
C GLU A 255 1.50 35.87 -25.52
N MET A 256 1.61 35.56 -26.81
CA MET A 256 1.69 36.54 -27.92
C MET A 256 2.76 37.65 -27.73
N GLY A 257 3.83 37.35 -27.01
CA GLY A 257 4.92 38.30 -26.75
C GLY A 257 4.72 39.15 -25.48
N GLU A 258 3.59 39.05 -24.79
CA GLU A 258 3.41 39.65 -23.49
C GLU A 258 3.76 38.64 -22.39
N GLN A 259 4.62 39.05 -21.46
CA GLN A 259 4.98 38.24 -20.31
C GLN A 259 3.84 38.26 -19.29
N LEU A 260 3.20 37.10 -19.05
CA LEU A 260 2.24 36.96 -17.96
C LEU A 260 2.96 37.17 -16.62
N GLN A 261 2.25 37.73 -15.63
CA GLN A 261 2.78 38.20 -14.34
C GLN A 261 3.34 37.10 -13.42
N HIS A 262 3.88 36.02 -13.95
CA HIS A 262 4.45 34.93 -13.16
C HIS A 262 5.97 34.90 -13.35
N GLY A 263 6.67 35.02 -12.27
CA GLY A 263 8.11 35.24 -12.29
C GLY A 263 8.97 34.01 -12.09
N GLY A 264 9.27 33.25 -13.14
CA GLY A 264 10.49 32.45 -13.18
C GLY A 264 10.62 31.26 -12.24
N GLY A 265 9.52 30.65 -11.77
CA GLY A 265 9.52 29.41 -10.99
C GLY A 265 9.88 28.16 -11.83
N SER A 266 10.08 27.03 -11.18
CA SER A 266 10.55 25.81 -11.83
C SER A 266 9.56 24.64 -11.68
N PRO A 267 8.82 24.24 -12.73
CA PRO A 267 8.00 23.01 -12.71
C PRO A 267 8.82 21.75 -12.41
N ILE A 268 10.08 21.70 -12.84
CA ILE A 268 10.98 20.56 -12.57
C ILE A 268 11.28 20.45 -11.07
N LEU A 269 11.37 21.55 -10.35
CA LEU A 269 11.54 21.53 -8.89
C LEU A 269 10.37 20.79 -8.21
N PHE A 270 9.13 21.08 -8.66
CA PHE A 270 7.97 20.34 -8.15
C PHE A 270 8.07 18.85 -8.45
N GLN A 271 8.46 18.49 -9.67
CA GLN A 271 8.58 17.07 -10.06
C GLN A 271 9.62 16.35 -9.20
N HIS A 272 10.77 16.96 -8.89
CA HIS A 272 11.77 16.39 -8.01
C HIS A 272 11.23 16.19 -6.58
N LEU A 273 10.57 17.19 -6.00
CA LEU A 273 9.97 17.09 -4.66
C LEU A 273 8.87 16.02 -4.62
N PHE A 274 8.00 16.00 -5.65
CA PHE A 274 6.93 15.02 -5.75
C PHE A 274 7.49 13.60 -5.89
N TRP A 275 8.45 13.36 -6.77
CA TRP A 275 8.98 12.01 -7.03
C TRP A 275 9.96 11.53 -5.96
N PHE A 276 10.62 12.42 -5.25
CA PHE A 276 11.37 12.05 -4.04
C PHE A 276 10.45 11.43 -2.97
N PHE A 277 9.18 11.78 -2.97
CA PHE A 277 8.13 11.07 -2.26
C PHE A 277 7.57 9.91 -3.10
N GLY A 278 7.19 10.15 -4.36
CA GLY A 278 6.34 9.26 -5.15
C GLY A 278 6.95 7.90 -5.44
N HIS A 279 8.28 7.80 -5.63
CA HIS A 279 8.91 6.50 -5.78
C HIS A 279 9.05 5.74 -4.44
N PRO A 280 9.54 6.34 -3.34
CA PRO A 280 9.42 5.70 -2.03
C PRO A 280 7.98 5.27 -1.69
N GLU A 281 6.96 6.02 -2.09
CA GLU A 281 5.55 5.68 -1.85
C GLU A 281 5.17 4.32 -2.43
N VAL A 282 5.60 4.00 -3.65
CA VAL A 282 5.30 2.68 -4.24
C VAL A 282 5.93 1.53 -3.43
N TYR A 283 7.06 1.76 -2.78
CA TYR A 283 7.66 0.79 -1.87
C TYR A 283 7.07 0.83 -0.45
N ILE A 284 6.55 1.97 -0.01
CA ILE A 284 5.77 2.06 1.24
C ILE A 284 4.54 1.16 1.16
N VAL A 285 3.95 1.01 -0.02
CA VAL A 285 2.86 0.06 -0.28
C VAL A 285 3.39 -1.37 -0.47
N ALA A 286 4.49 -1.56 -1.21
CA ALA A 286 4.98 -2.88 -1.58
C ALA A 286 5.65 -3.64 -0.41
N LEU A 287 6.42 -2.97 0.46
CA LEU A 287 7.17 -3.65 1.52
C LEU A 287 6.28 -4.31 2.57
N PRO A 288 5.17 -3.71 3.06
CA PRO A 288 4.20 -4.42 3.88
C PRO A 288 3.62 -5.64 3.18
N ALA A 289 3.28 -5.51 1.89
CA ALA A 289 2.80 -6.65 1.10
C ALA A 289 3.84 -7.78 1.02
N PHE A 290 5.12 -7.46 0.85
CA PHE A 290 6.21 -8.44 0.86
C PHE A 290 6.36 -9.15 2.20
N GLY A 291 6.17 -8.43 3.30
CA GLY A 291 6.16 -9.00 4.65
C GLY A 291 5.02 -9.98 4.82
N ILE A 292 3.80 -9.53 4.56
CA ILE A 292 2.55 -10.31 4.68
C ILE A 292 2.63 -11.60 3.83
N VAL A 293 3.02 -11.49 2.56
CA VAL A 293 3.15 -12.67 1.67
C VAL A 293 4.15 -13.68 2.23
N SER A 294 5.24 -13.23 2.83
CA SER A 294 6.23 -14.12 3.44
C SER A 294 5.63 -14.95 4.58
N ASP A 295 4.82 -14.30 5.44
CA ASP A 295 4.13 -14.98 6.54
C ASP A 295 3.04 -15.93 6.04
N LEU A 296 2.26 -15.52 5.02
CA LEU A 296 1.27 -16.39 4.37
C LEU A 296 1.90 -17.63 3.75
N ILE A 297 2.98 -17.47 2.98
CA ILE A 297 3.65 -18.59 2.31
C ILE A 297 4.20 -19.55 3.34
N SER A 298 4.92 -19.09 4.37
CA SER A 298 5.49 -19.94 5.40
C SER A 298 4.40 -20.71 6.14
N THR A 299 3.33 -20.03 6.55
CA THR A 299 2.21 -20.64 7.28
C THR A 299 1.49 -21.70 6.44
N HIS A 300 1.17 -21.40 5.18
CA HIS A 300 0.36 -22.29 4.35
C HIS A 300 1.18 -23.30 3.52
N ALA A 301 2.53 -23.17 3.47
CA ALA A 301 3.44 -24.20 2.97
C ALA A 301 4.00 -25.07 4.10
N ARG A 302 3.63 -24.82 5.36
CA ARG A 302 4.09 -25.56 6.55
C ARG A 302 5.61 -25.67 6.61
N LYS A 303 6.29 -24.59 6.22
CA LYS A 303 7.75 -24.60 6.08
C LYS A 303 8.36 -23.29 6.55
N ASN A 304 9.53 -23.40 7.17
CA ASN A 304 10.35 -22.26 7.56
C ASN A 304 10.64 -21.37 6.38
N ILE A 305 10.54 -20.05 6.56
CA ILE A 305 10.91 -19.09 5.52
C ILE A 305 12.39 -19.29 5.14
N PHE A 306 12.65 -19.46 3.86
CA PHE A 306 14.02 -19.63 3.37
C PHE A 306 14.76 -18.28 3.40
N GLY A 307 15.99 -18.28 3.94
CA GLY A 307 16.86 -17.10 3.94
C GLY A 307 16.30 -15.91 4.69
N TYR A 308 15.75 -16.08 5.88
CA TYR A 308 15.13 -15.02 6.68
C TYR A 308 15.99 -13.75 6.79
N ARG A 309 17.27 -13.87 7.14
CA ARG A 309 18.17 -12.71 7.24
C ARG A 309 18.32 -11.98 5.90
N MET A 310 18.45 -12.73 4.80
CA MET A 310 18.50 -12.16 3.45
C MET A 310 17.18 -11.42 3.10
N MET A 311 16.03 -11.97 3.52
CA MET A 311 14.73 -11.32 3.35
C MET A 311 14.64 -10.00 4.10
N VAL A 312 15.14 -9.95 5.34
CA VAL A 312 15.20 -8.71 6.15
C VAL A 312 16.10 -7.68 5.46
N TRP A 313 17.33 -8.07 5.10
CA TRP A 313 18.26 -7.14 4.45
C TRP A 313 17.78 -6.71 3.06
N ALA A 314 17.06 -7.55 2.34
CA ALA A 314 16.43 -7.17 1.08
C ALA A 314 15.34 -6.10 1.29
N ILE A 315 14.50 -6.23 2.33
CA ILE A 315 13.49 -5.22 2.69
C ILE A 315 14.18 -3.87 3.01
N VAL A 316 15.19 -3.88 3.87
CA VAL A 316 15.93 -2.67 4.26
C VAL A 316 16.68 -2.07 3.07
N GLY A 317 17.30 -2.93 2.24
CA GLY A 317 18.03 -2.50 1.04
C GLY A 317 17.12 -1.84 -0.02
N ILE A 318 15.94 -2.40 -0.28
CA ILE A 318 14.93 -1.78 -1.15
C ILE A 318 14.52 -0.42 -0.58
N GLY A 319 14.24 -0.35 0.73
CA GLY A 319 13.89 0.91 1.38
C GLY A 319 14.95 1.99 1.22
N ALA A 320 16.22 1.66 1.41
CA ALA A 320 17.33 2.60 1.26
C ALA A 320 17.53 3.03 -0.21
N LEU A 321 17.50 2.07 -1.15
CA LEU A 321 17.69 2.34 -2.58
C LEU A 321 16.56 3.19 -3.17
N SER A 322 15.35 3.10 -2.63
CA SER A 322 14.20 3.85 -3.12
C SER A 322 14.42 5.37 -3.14
N PHE A 323 15.30 5.89 -2.27
CA PHE A 323 15.63 7.31 -2.18
C PHE A 323 16.68 7.80 -3.18
N VAL A 324 17.22 6.95 -4.03
CA VAL A 324 18.23 7.30 -5.04
C VAL A 324 17.83 6.94 -6.46
N VAL A 325 16.54 6.66 -6.70
CA VAL A 325 16.01 6.20 -7.99
C VAL A 325 14.86 7.05 -8.54
N TRP A 326 14.33 8.00 -7.77
CA TRP A 326 13.04 8.67 -8.03
C TRP A 326 12.93 9.32 -9.42
N ALA A 327 14.01 9.81 -10.01
CA ALA A 327 13.93 10.57 -11.24
C ALA A 327 13.87 9.71 -12.52
N HIS A 328 13.76 8.38 -12.40
CA HIS A 328 13.35 7.56 -13.54
C HIS A 328 11.91 7.86 -13.99
N HIS A 329 11.09 8.49 -13.14
CA HIS A 329 9.78 9.04 -13.52
C HIS A 329 9.87 10.35 -14.34
N MET A 330 11.08 10.84 -14.60
CA MET A 330 11.32 12.17 -15.17
C MET A 330 12.25 12.15 -16.40
N TYR A 331 12.46 11.00 -17.05
CA TYR A 331 13.41 10.89 -18.19
C TYR A 331 13.06 11.82 -19.34
N VAL A 332 11.77 12.08 -19.59
CA VAL A 332 11.28 12.97 -20.66
C VAL A 332 10.92 14.38 -20.18
N SER A 333 11.28 14.76 -18.94
CA SER A 333 10.96 16.07 -18.37
C SER A 333 11.94 17.18 -18.72
N GLY A 334 12.95 16.92 -19.53
CA GLY A 334 14.01 17.86 -19.86
C GLY A 334 15.23 17.81 -18.93
N MET A 335 15.39 16.72 -18.16
CA MET A 335 16.58 16.47 -17.37
C MET A 335 17.83 16.36 -18.23
N HIS A 336 18.98 16.78 -17.65
CA HIS A 336 20.27 16.57 -18.32
C HIS A 336 20.54 15.06 -18.52
N PRO A 337 21.00 14.60 -19.70
CA PRO A 337 21.18 13.18 -20.02
C PRO A 337 22.04 12.38 -19.02
N TYR A 338 23.02 13.02 -18.41
CA TYR A 338 23.85 12.41 -17.36
C TYR A 338 23.02 11.92 -16.17
N PHE A 339 22.04 12.71 -15.72
CA PHE A 339 21.15 12.29 -14.66
C PHE A 339 20.22 11.16 -15.09
N GLY A 340 19.78 11.15 -16.36
CA GLY A 340 19.04 10.03 -16.92
C GLY A 340 19.82 8.72 -16.82
N PHE A 341 21.09 8.72 -17.18
CA PHE A 341 21.96 7.55 -17.04
C PHE A 341 22.19 7.15 -15.58
N PHE A 342 22.44 8.12 -14.69
CA PHE A 342 22.61 7.85 -13.26
C PHE A 342 21.37 7.18 -12.66
N PHE A 343 20.17 7.75 -12.87
CA PHE A 343 18.93 7.21 -12.33
C PHE A 343 18.53 5.87 -12.98
N ALA A 344 18.88 5.63 -14.24
CA ALA A 344 18.69 4.32 -14.87
C ALA A 344 19.56 3.26 -14.17
N THR A 345 20.83 3.57 -13.92
CA THR A 345 21.76 2.65 -13.26
C THR A 345 21.28 2.30 -11.83
N THR A 346 20.96 3.31 -11.03
CA THR A 346 20.49 3.09 -9.64
C THR A 346 19.16 2.35 -9.60
N THR A 347 18.25 2.62 -10.55
CA THR A 347 16.96 1.93 -10.68
C THR A 347 17.14 0.44 -10.96
N LEU A 348 18.04 0.09 -11.88
CA LEU A 348 18.28 -1.32 -12.20
C LEU A 348 18.92 -2.09 -11.03
N ILE A 349 19.70 -1.43 -10.17
CA ILE A 349 20.28 -2.07 -8.97
C ILE A 349 19.20 -2.56 -8.00
N ILE A 350 18.05 -1.89 -7.90
CA ILE A 350 16.98 -2.29 -6.97
C ILE A 350 16.37 -3.66 -7.34
N ALA A 351 16.57 -4.11 -8.58
CA ALA A 351 16.16 -5.44 -9.01
C ALA A 351 16.88 -6.56 -8.24
N ILE A 352 18.10 -6.32 -7.74
CA ILE A 352 18.89 -7.33 -7.02
C ILE A 352 18.21 -7.74 -5.69
N PRO A 353 17.97 -6.85 -4.71
CA PRO A 353 17.29 -7.22 -3.49
C PRO A 353 15.85 -7.69 -3.75
N THR A 354 15.19 -7.21 -4.78
CA THR A 354 13.85 -7.67 -5.18
C THR A 354 13.89 -9.12 -5.67
N ALA A 355 14.86 -9.48 -6.51
CA ALA A 355 15.06 -10.85 -6.97
C ALA A 355 15.35 -11.82 -5.81
N ILE A 356 16.16 -11.41 -4.83
CA ILE A 356 16.42 -12.20 -3.62
C ILE A 356 15.10 -12.58 -2.93
N LYS A 357 14.15 -11.64 -2.82
CA LYS A 357 12.85 -11.93 -2.21
C LYS A 357 12.07 -12.97 -3.00
N VAL A 358 11.98 -12.81 -4.31
CA VAL A 358 11.26 -13.74 -5.19
C VAL A 358 11.87 -15.15 -5.10
N TYR A 359 13.20 -15.28 -5.20
CA TYR A 359 13.88 -16.56 -5.04
C TYR A 359 13.59 -17.21 -3.69
N ASN A 360 13.63 -16.44 -2.60
CA ASN A 360 13.39 -16.97 -1.27
C ASN A 360 11.92 -17.41 -1.08
N TRP A 361 10.95 -16.75 -1.69
CA TRP A 361 9.57 -17.24 -1.70
C TRP A 361 9.44 -18.56 -2.46
N VAL A 362 10.03 -18.67 -3.65
CA VAL A 362 10.03 -19.92 -4.43
C VAL A 362 10.74 -21.05 -3.68
N LEU A 363 11.88 -20.76 -3.04
CA LEU A 363 12.61 -21.74 -2.24
C LEU A 363 11.88 -22.13 -0.95
N THR A 364 11.06 -21.24 -0.40
CA THR A 364 10.15 -21.58 0.72
C THR A 364 9.05 -22.53 0.26
N LEU A 365 8.50 -22.31 -0.93
CA LEU A 365 7.50 -23.21 -1.53
C LEU A 365 8.11 -24.57 -1.92
N TRP A 366 9.35 -24.59 -2.35
CA TRP A 366 10.03 -25.81 -2.80
C TRP A 366 10.09 -26.86 -1.69
N ARG A 367 9.50 -28.04 -1.94
CA ARG A 367 9.36 -29.14 -0.95
C ARG A 367 8.60 -28.76 0.33
N GLY A 368 7.74 -27.76 0.27
CA GLY A 368 6.77 -27.45 1.32
C GLY A 368 5.53 -28.32 1.21
N ASP A 369 4.82 -28.49 2.33
CA ASP A 369 3.48 -29.08 2.36
C ASP A 369 2.46 -27.98 2.07
N ILE A 370 2.18 -27.77 0.78
CA ILE A 370 1.42 -26.62 0.30
C ILE A 370 -0.08 -26.86 0.44
N HIS A 371 -0.70 -26.11 1.34
CA HIS A 371 -2.15 -26.07 1.51
C HIS A 371 -2.75 -24.94 0.67
N LEU A 372 -3.48 -25.27 -0.41
CA LEU A 372 -4.10 -24.31 -1.31
C LEU A 372 -5.36 -23.66 -0.69
N THR A 373 -5.18 -23.07 0.47
CA THR A 373 -6.17 -22.19 1.11
C THR A 373 -6.34 -20.89 0.32
N ILE A 374 -7.42 -20.14 0.54
CA ILE A 374 -7.61 -18.86 -0.15
C ILE A 374 -6.47 -17.87 0.12
N PRO A 375 -5.96 -17.68 1.37
CA PRO A 375 -4.77 -16.87 1.60
C PRO A 375 -3.57 -17.31 0.76
N MET A 376 -3.33 -18.63 0.64
CA MET A 376 -2.23 -19.15 -0.16
C MET A 376 -2.42 -18.90 -1.66
N LEU A 377 -3.63 -19.05 -2.18
CA LEU A 377 -3.94 -18.74 -3.58
C LEU A 377 -3.60 -17.28 -3.90
N PHE A 378 -4.00 -16.34 -3.03
CA PHE A 378 -3.66 -14.93 -3.19
C PHE A 378 -2.15 -14.66 -3.07
N ALA A 379 -1.45 -15.35 -2.18
CA ALA A 379 0.00 -15.23 -2.05
C ALA A 379 0.75 -15.74 -3.31
N LEU A 380 0.30 -16.85 -3.90
CA LEU A 380 0.85 -17.36 -5.16
C LEU A 380 0.54 -16.41 -6.33
N ALA A 381 -0.70 -15.93 -6.42
CA ALA A 381 -1.10 -14.96 -7.43
C ALA A 381 -0.27 -13.66 -7.33
N PHE A 382 0.02 -13.20 -6.10
CA PHE A 382 0.92 -12.07 -5.89
C PHE A 382 2.30 -12.32 -6.50
N ILE A 383 2.95 -13.46 -6.21
CA ILE A 383 4.28 -13.75 -6.75
C ILE A 383 4.28 -13.69 -8.27
N VAL A 384 3.32 -14.36 -8.91
CA VAL A 384 3.22 -14.41 -10.38
C VAL A 384 2.98 -13.00 -10.96
N THR A 385 2.06 -12.24 -10.36
CA THR A 385 1.71 -10.89 -10.83
C THR A 385 2.87 -9.91 -10.63
N PHE A 386 3.51 -9.97 -9.45
CA PHE A 386 4.63 -9.11 -9.13
C PHE A 386 5.86 -9.40 -10.01
N VAL A 387 6.15 -10.66 -10.32
CA VAL A 387 7.25 -11.02 -11.24
C VAL A 387 6.96 -10.50 -12.65
N ASN A 388 5.76 -10.74 -13.18
CA ASN A 388 5.40 -10.25 -14.52
C ASN A 388 5.46 -8.73 -14.63
N GLY A 389 4.88 -8.02 -13.66
CA GLY A 389 4.95 -6.56 -13.64
C GLY A 389 6.37 -6.03 -13.38
N GLY A 390 7.16 -6.70 -12.53
CA GLY A 390 8.53 -6.33 -12.23
C GLY A 390 9.48 -6.47 -13.44
N LEU A 391 9.28 -7.48 -14.28
CA LEU A 391 10.03 -7.64 -15.52
C LEU A 391 9.79 -6.47 -16.49
N THR A 392 8.56 -5.96 -16.59
CA THR A 392 8.26 -4.77 -17.40
C THR A 392 8.89 -3.49 -16.83
N GLY A 393 9.19 -3.47 -15.53
CA GLY A 393 9.95 -2.39 -14.88
C GLY A 393 11.39 -2.27 -15.37
N LEU A 394 12.01 -3.35 -15.85
CA LEU A 394 13.34 -3.28 -16.46
C LEU A 394 13.34 -2.48 -17.77
N PHE A 395 12.23 -2.53 -18.52
CA PHE A 395 12.04 -1.71 -19.72
C PHE A 395 11.96 -0.22 -19.36
N LEU A 396 11.11 0.13 -18.40
CA LEU A 396 10.90 1.52 -17.98
C LEU A 396 12.06 2.07 -17.12
N GLY A 397 12.84 1.21 -16.48
CA GLY A 397 14.04 1.60 -15.74
C GLY A 397 15.23 1.96 -16.63
N ASN A 398 15.22 1.51 -17.87
CA ASN A 398 16.25 1.84 -18.86
C ASN A 398 15.84 3.08 -19.64
N VAL A 399 16.60 4.18 -19.53
CA VAL A 399 16.25 5.47 -20.12
C VAL A 399 16.02 5.40 -21.64
N VAL A 400 16.81 4.61 -22.37
CA VAL A 400 16.69 4.50 -23.85
C VAL A 400 15.39 3.81 -24.25
N VAL A 401 14.99 2.79 -23.48
CA VAL A 401 13.75 2.03 -23.73
C VAL A 401 12.53 2.79 -23.19
N ASP A 402 12.69 3.54 -22.09
CA ASP A 402 11.59 4.31 -21.52
C ASP A 402 11.15 5.48 -22.41
N VAL A 403 12.07 6.18 -23.06
CA VAL A 403 11.73 7.37 -23.88
C VAL A 403 10.55 7.14 -24.83
N PRO A 404 10.48 6.07 -25.64
CA PRO A 404 9.32 5.79 -26.49
C PRO A 404 8.12 5.21 -25.74
N LEU A 405 8.29 4.66 -24.54
CA LEU A 405 7.21 4.06 -23.73
C LEU A 405 6.64 5.01 -22.69
N SER A 406 7.36 6.07 -22.37
CA SER A 406 6.95 7.09 -21.40
C SER A 406 5.59 7.68 -21.80
N ASP A 407 4.70 7.85 -20.82
CA ASP A 407 3.34 8.37 -21.03
C ASP A 407 2.46 7.56 -22.02
N THR A 408 2.79 6.30 -22.27
CA THR A 408 1.92 5.35 -22.98
C THR A 408 1.15 4.43 -22.02
N MET A 409 0.22 3.63 -22.54
CA MET A 409 -0.51 2.60 -21.80
C MET A 409 0.40 1.50 -21.25
N PHE A 410 1.64 1.37 -21.74
CA PHE A 410 2.64 0.45 -21.17
C PHE A 410 2.97 0.79 -19.72
N VAL A 411 3.14 2.08 -19.41
CA VAL A 411 3.37 2.55 -18.03
C VAL A 411 2.18 2.21 -17.13
N VAL A 412 0.95 2.39 -17.63
CA VAL A 412 -0.28 2.05 -16.89
C VAL A 412 -0.33 0.55 -16.59
N ALA A 413 -0.03 -0.29 -17.58
CA ALA A 413 0.02 -1.73 -17.41
C ALA A 413 1.05 -2.14 -16.34
N HIS A 414 2.28 -1.60 -16.46
CA HIS A 414 3.37 -1.88 -15.52
C HIS A 414 2.99 -1.57 -14.08
N PHE A 415 2.64 -0.32 -13.78
CA PHE A 415 2.41 0.05 -12.37
C PHE A 415 1.14 -0.59 -11.80
N HIS A 416 0.13 -0.90 -12.62
CA HIS A 416 -1.00 -1.66 -12.13
C HIS A 416 -0.62 -3.09 -11.76
N MET A 417 0.25 -3.75 -12.53
CA MET A 417 0.70 -5.10 -12.17
C MET A 417 1.52 -5.13 -10.88
N VAL A 418 2.46 -4.18 -10.68
CA VAL A 418 3.37 -4.21 -9.51
C VAL A 418 2.82 -3.49 -8.28
N MET A 419 2.06 -2.40 -8.44
CA MET A 419 1.63 -1.53 -7.34
C MET A 419 0.10 -1.52 -7.17
N GLY A 420 -0.68 -1.60 -8.24
CA GLY A 420 -2.14 -1.65 -8.15
C GLY A 420 -2.65 -3.04 -7.78
N VAL A 421 -2.40 -4.06 -8.63
CA VAL A 421 -2.97 -5.41 -8.48
C VAL A 421 -2.22 -6.25 -7.46
N ALA A 422 -0.89 -6.34 -7.56
CA ALA A 422 -0.14 -7.24 -6.69
C ALA A 422 -0.36 -6.94 -5.19
N PRO A 423 -0.23 -5.70 -4.68
CA PRO A 423 -0.55 -5.40 -3.29
C PRO A 423 -2.02 -5.64 -2.93
N ILE A 424 -2.98 -5.38 -3.81
CA ILE A 424 -4.40 -5.66 -3.56
C ILE A 424 -4.65 -7.16 -3.40
N LEU A 425 -4.00 -8.02 -4.19
CA LEU A 425 -4.07 -9.48 -3.98
C LEU A 425 -3.58 -9.86 -2.58
N VAL A 426 -2.52 -9.18 -2.10
CA VAL A 426 -2.02 -9.40 -0.73
C VAL A 426 -3.01 -8.89 0.32
N VAL A 427 -3.62 -7.73 0.12
CA VAL A 427 -4.68 -7.21 1.01
C VAL A 427 -5.80 -8.25 1.15
N PHE A 428 -6.27 -8.83 0.04
CA PHE A 428 -7.29 -9.89 0.09
C PHE A 428 -6.78 -11.13 0.81
N GLY A 429 -5.59 -11.63 0.48
CA GLY A 429 -4.98 -12.76 1.17
C GLY A 429 -4.86 -12.53 2.66
N ALA A 430 -4.43 -11.34 3.08
CA ALA A 430 -4.33 -10.91 4.46
C ALA A 430 -5.70 -10.85 5.16
N ILE A 431 -6.72 -10.29 4.51
CA ILE A 431 -8.08 -10.27 5.07
C ILE A 431 -8.57 -11.69 5.28
N TYR A 432 -8.48 -12.60 4.29
CA TYR A 432 -8.86 -14.01 4.46
C TYR A 432 -8.09 -14.70 5.57
N HIS A 433 -6.80 -14.34 5.76
CA HIS A 433 -5.95 -14.93 6.79
C HIS A 433 -6.30 -14.44 8.20
N TRP A 434 -6.41 -13.13 8.40
CA TRP A 434 -6.64 -12.54 9.73
C TRP A 434 -8.11 -12.28 10.06
N TYR A 435 -9.05 -12.46 9.13
CA TYR A 435 -10.48 -12.34 9.41
C TYR A 435 -10.94 -13.21 10.57
N PRO A 436 -10.48 -14.49 10.71
CA PRO A 436 -10.77 -15.30 11.90
C PRO A 436 -10.31 -14.65 13.20
N LYS A 437 -9.17 -13.95 13.17
CA LYS A 437 -8.64 -13.26 14.34
C LYS A 437 -9.44 -12.03 14.73
N VAL A 438 -9.94 -11.31 13.74
CA VAL A 438 -10.74 -10.09 13.92
C VAL A 438 -12.17 -10.40 14.37
N THR A 439 -12.77 -11.46 13.85
CA THR A 439 -14.21 -11.74 14.01
C THR A 439 -14.53 -13.01 14.79
N GLY A 440 -13.56 -13.90 14.97
CA GLY A 440 -13.77 -15.25 15.50
C GLY A 440 -14.42 -16.23 14.51
N ARG A 441 -14.60 -15.83 13.23
CA ARG A 441 -15.31 -16.62 12.22
C ARG A 441 -14.51 -16.72 10.93
N MET A 442 -14.74 -17.81 10.17
CA MET A 442 -14.16 -18.01 8.84
C MET A 442 -15.03 -17.36 7.77
N LEU A 443 -14.40 -16.79 6.74
CA LEU A 443 -15.07 -16.38 5.50
C LEU A 443 -15.58 -17.62 4.73
N ASN A 444 -16.66 -17.44 3.96
CA ASN A 444 -17.17 -18.51 3.10
C ASN A 444 -16.17 -18.86 2.01
N GLU A 445 -15.78 -20.13 1.94
CA GLU A 445 -14.72 -20.57 1.03
C GLU A 445 -15.16 -20.59 -0.44
N THR A 446 -16.40 -20.94 -0.74
CA THR A 446 -16.91 -20.98 -2.11
C THR A 446 -16.94 -19.58 -2.73
N LEU A 447 -17.48 -18.59 -1.99
CA LEU A 447 -17.46 -17.19 -2.42
C LEU A 447 -16.02 -16.67 -2.53
N GLY A 448 -15.15 -17.10 -1.62
CA GLY A 448 -13.73 -16.74 -1.63
C GLY A 448 -12.98 -17.28 -2.86
N ARG A 449 -13.22 -18.53 -3.27
CA ARG A 449 -12.65 -19.11 -4.47
C ARG A 449 -13.14 -18.42 -5.74
N PHE A 450 -14.44 -18.10 -5.80
CA PHE A 450 -14.99 -17.30 -6.90
C PHE A 450 -14.32 -15.92 -6.97
N HIS A 451 -14.26 -15.21 -5.85
CA HIS A 451 -13.60 -13.91 -5.76
C HIS A 451 -12.14 -13.97 -6.21
N PHE A 452 -11.39 -14.98 -5.75
CA PHE A 452 -10.00 -15.19 -6.12
C PHE A 452 -9.82 -15.33 -7.64
N TRP A 453 -10.52 -16.30 -8.25
CA TRP A 453 -10.34 -16.59 -9.68
C TRP A 453 -10.81 -15.44 -10.56
N ALA A 454 -11.96 -14.84 -10.26
CA ALA A 454 -12.45 -13.70 -11.00
C ALA A 454 -11.51 -12.48 -10.91
N THR A 455 -10.95 -12.22 -9.73
CA THR A 455 -9.99 -11.12 -9.54
C THR A 455 -8.65 -11.39 -10.21
N PHE A 456 -8.05 -12.54 -10.00
CA PHE A 456 -6.72 -12.86 -10.53
C PHE A 456 -6.71 -12.96 -12.05
N LEU A 457 -7.59 -13.77 -12.63
CA LEU A 457 -7.66 -13.91 -14.08
C LEU A 457 -8.12 -12.62 -14.75
N GLY A 458 -9.14 -11.97 -14.18
CA GLY A 458 -9.64 -10.72 -14.72
C GLY A 458 -8.61 -9.60 -14.69
N ALA A 459 -7.80 -9.48 -13.64
CA ALA A 459 -6.71 -8.50 -13.58
C ALA A 459 -5.69 -8.71 -14.71
N TYR A 460 -5.35 -9.96 -15.03
CA TYR A 460 -4.50 -10.27 -16.19
C TYR A 460 -5.15 -9.90 -17.52
N LEU A 461 -6.46 -10.16 -17.68
CA LEU A 461 -7.20 -9.80 -18.89
C LEU A 461 -7.40 -8.29 -19.06
N ILE A 462 -7.20 -7.50 -17.99
CA ILE A 462 -7.23 -6.04 -18.05
C ILE A 462 -5.83 -5.50 -18.35
N PHE A 463 -4.85 -5.79 -17.48
CA PHE A 463 -3.58 -5.07 -17.45
C PHE A 463 -2.51 -5.66 -18.38
N PHE A 464 -2.54 -6.94 -18.66
CA PHE A 464 -1.58 -7.54 -19.60
C PHE A 464 -1.79 -7.03 -21.02
N PRO A 465 -3.03 -6.97 -21.57
CA PRO A 465 -3.29 -6.37 -22.88
C PRO A 465 -2.94 -4.88 -23.00
N MET A 466 -2.97 -4.13 -21.91
CA MET A 466 -2.56 -2.71 -21.93
C MET A 466 -1.09 -2.52 -22.30
N HIS A 467 -0.20 -3.52 -22.07
CA HIS A 467 1.18 -3.44 -22.56
C HIS A 467 1.22 -3.38 -24.10
N TYR A 468 0.38 -4.13 -24.77
CA TYR A 468 0.29 -4.09 -26.25
C TYR A 468 -0.23 -2.74 -26.74
N LEU A 469 -1.25 -2.17 -26.08
CA LEU A 469 -1.70 -0.81 -26.40
C LEU A 469 -0.55 0.20 -26.27
N GLY A 470 0.26 0.08 -25.22
CA GLY A 470 1.42 0.94 -25.01
C GLY A 470 2.52 0.75 -26.07
N LEU A 471 2.80 -0.52 -26.46
CA LEU A 471 3.76 -0.82 -27.55
C LEU A 471 3.27 -0.32 -28.93
N MET A 472 1.96 -0.20 -29.12
CA MET A 472 1.37 0.43 -30.30
C MET A 472 1.46 1.98 -30.26
N GLY A 473 1.93 2.57 -29.14
CA GLY A 473 2.05 4.00 -28.95
C GLY A 473 0.79 4.69 -28.41
N VAL A 474 -0.22 3.94 -27.96
CA VAL A 474 -1.44 4.52 -27.40
C VAL A 474 -1.10 5.29 -26.12
N PRO A 475 -1.34 6.63 -26.06
CA PRO A 475 -0.99 7.43 -24.90
C PRO A 475 -1.94 7.17 -23.72
N ARG A 476 -1.44 7.43 -22.50
CA ARG A 476 -2.25 7.44 -21.29
C ARG A 476 -2.83 8.82 -21.01
N ARG A 477 -3.90 8.89 -20.20
CA ARG A 477 -4.53 10.13 -19.70
C ARG A 477 -5.31 10.95 -20.74
N TYR A 478 -5.54 10.45 -21.93
CA TYR A 478 -6.37 11.13 -22.94
C TYR A 478 -7.81 10.62 -22.85
N ASN A 479 -8.77 11.53 -22.87
CA ASN A 479 -10.20 11.19 -22.88
C ASN A 479 -10.68 10.82 -24.29
N GLU A 480 -10.05 11.40 -25.33
CA GLU A 480 -10.36 11.16 -26.73
C GLU A 480 -9.14 10.58 -27.44
N LEU A 481 -9.34 9.41 -28.01
CA LEU A 481 -8.29 8.66 -28.72
C LEU A 481 -8.71 8.28 -30.14
N THR A 482 -9.99 8.49 -30.50
CA THR A 482 -10.62 7.92 -31.70
C THR A 482 -9.91 8.36 -32.99
N ASP A 483 -9.53 9.62 -33.09
CA ASP A 483 -8.90 10.19 -34.29
C ASP A 483 -7.37 10.06 -34.31
N MET A 484 -6.78 9.41 -33.30
CA MET A 484 -5.34 9.19 -33.26
C MET A 484 -4.94 8.06 -34.22
N THR A 485 -3.89 8.27 -35.01
CA THR A 485 -3.37 7.27 -35.98
C THR A 485 -2.93 5.97 -35.31
N VAL A 486 -2.53 6.01 -34.05
CA VAL A 486 -2.17 4.83 -33.24
C VAL A 486 -3.40 3.99 -32.81
N MET A 487 -4.61 4.55 -32.89
CA MET A 487 -5.86 3.87 -32.56
C MET A 487 -6.40 3.12 -33.77
N THR A 488 -5.73 2.03 -34.10
CA THR A 488 -6.20 1.08 -35.11
C THR A 488 -7.49 0.40 -34.67
N GLU A 489 -8.22 -0.22 -35.60
CA GLU A 489 -9.42 -1.02 -35.29
C GLU A 489 -9.14 -2.08 -34.20
N SER A 490 -7.99 -2.75 -34.28
CA SER A 490 -7.55 -3.72 -33.26
C SER A 490 -7.35 -3.09 -31.89
N ALA A 491 -6.82 -1.86 -31.81
CA ALA A 491 -6.64 -1.13 -30.57
C ALA A 491 -7.98 -0.74 -29.94
N HIS A 492 -8.98 -0.34 -30.73
CA HIS A 492 -10.34 -0.08 -30.28
C HIS A 492 -10.99 -1.34 -29.70
N HIS A 493 -10.95 -2.46 -30.42
CA HIS A 493 -11.49 -3.73 -29.93
C HIS A 493 -10.82 -4.18 -28.64
N LEU A 494 -9.50 -4.05 -28.56
CA LEU A 494 -8.75 -4.39 -27.35
C LEU A 494 -9.15 -3.51 -26.16
N ASN A 495 -9.35 -2.21 -26.37
CA ASN A 495 -9.79 -1.27 -25.34
C ASN A 495 -11.20 -1.58 -24.82
N SER A 496 -12.13 -1.94 -25.73
CA SER A 496 -13.49 -2.39 -25.37
C SER A 496 -13.45 -3.69 -24.56
N PHE A 497 -12.63 -4.67 -24.98
CA PHE A 497 -12.42 -5.91 -24.24
C PHE A 497 -11.91 -5.66 -22.83
N ILE A 498 -10.88 -4.83 -22.66
CA ILE A 498 -10.31 -4.43 -21.37
C ILE A 498 -11.39 -3.81 -20.47
N SER A 499 -12.28 -2.98 -21.03
CA SER A 499 -13.36 -2.34 -20.28
C SER A 499 -14.37 -3.35 -19.75
N ILE A 500 -14.79 -4.30 -20.59
CA ILE A 500 -15.70 -5.38 -20.17
C ILE A 500 -15.08 -6.20 -19.03
N MET A 501 -13.80 -6.56 -19.15
CA MET A 501 -13.10 -7.31 -18.09
C MET A 501 -13.01 -6.50 -16.78
N ALA A 502 -12.81 -5.17 -16.86
CA ALA A 502 -12.79 -4.31 -15.68
C ALA A 502 -14.13 -4.29 -14.92
N PHE A 503 -15.27 -4.33 -15.63
CA PHE A 503 -16.59 -4.45 -14.98
C PHE A 503 -16.78 -5.80 -14.30
N ILE A 504 -16.33 -6.89 -14.92
CA ILE A 504 -16.40 -8.24 -14.33
C ILE A 504 -15.56 -8.31 -13.03
N VAL A 505 -14.33 -7.81 -13.07
CA VAL A 505 -13.45 -7.75 -11.88
C VAL A 505 -14.07 -6.91 -10.77
N GLY A 506 -14.64 -5.76 -11.11
CA GLY A 506 -15.30 -4.93 -10.12
C GLY A 506 -16.53 -5.60 -9.50
N PHE A 507 -17.31 -6.37 -10.26
CA PHE A 507 -18.39 -7.18 -9.72
C PHE A 507 -17.88 -8.22 -8.71
N ALA A 508 -16.74 -8.85 -8.97
CA ALA A 508 -16.13 -9.80 -8.02
C ALA A 508 -15.82 -9.14 -6.65
N GLN A 509 -15.52 -7.84 -6.63
CA GLN A 509 -15.29 -7.11 -5.38
C GLN A 509 -16.59 -6.94 -4.57
N ILE A 510 -17.73 -6.79 -5.23
CA ILE A 510 -19.06 -6.76 -4.56
C ILE A 510 -19.32 -8.12 -3.89
N VAL A 511 -19.01 -9.23 -4.57
CA VAL A 511 -19.13 -10.58 -3.98
C VAL A 511 -18.23 -10.74 -2.77
N PHE A 512 -17.01 -10.19 -2.81
CA PHE A 512 -16.11 -10.18 -1.66
C PHE A 512 -16.69 -9.39 -0.48
N LEU A 513 -17.18 -8.18 -0.71
CA LEU A 513 -17.80 -7.36 0.33
C LEU A 513 -19.03 -8.06 0.95
N PHE A 514 -19.84 -8.70 0.10
CA PHE A 514 -20.95 -9.52 0.58
C PHE A 514 -20.46 -10.64 1.48
N ASN A 515 -19.43 -11.40 1.06
CA ASN A 515 -18.84 -12.47 1.86
C ASN A 515 -18.34 -11.95 3.22
N LEU A 516 -17.64 -10.80 3.20
CA LEU A 516 -17.09 -10.17 4.40
C LEU A 516 -18.19 -9.85 5.43
N ILE A 517 -19.29 -9.22 5.00
CA ILE A 517 -20.38 -8.80 5.87
C ILE A 517 -21.22 -10.01 6.32
N TRP A 518 -21.58 -10.89 5.39
CA TRP A 518 -22.40 -12.06 5.66
C TRP A 518 -21.73 -13.02 6.64
N SER A 519 -20.43 -13.23 6.51
CA SER A 519 -19.67 -14.16 7.35
C SER A 519 -19.52 -13.70 8.81
N ILE A 520 -19.73 -12.41 9.11
CA ILE A 520 -19.75 -11.92 10.51
C ILE A 520 -20.79 -12.69 11.35
N ARG A 521 -21.95 -13.02 10.76
CA ARG A 521 -23.05 -13.71 11.45
C ARG A 521 -23.13 -15.19 11.09
N HIS A 522 -22.80 -15.58 9.86
CA HIS A 522 -23.05 -16.91 9.31
C HIS A 522 -21.78 -17.72 9.04
N GLY A 523 -20.59 -17.12 9.19
CA GLY A 523 -19.34 -17.82 9.04
C GLY A 523 -19.14 -18.91 10.10
N ARG A 524 -18.46 -20.00 9.75
CA ARG A 524 -18.07 -21.06 10.69
C ARG A 524 -17.17 -20.46 11.79
N GLU A 525 -17.33 -20.89 13.03
CA GLU A 525 -16.42 -20.55 14.12
C GLU A 525 -15.00 -21.01 13.83
N ALA A 526 -14.03 -20.14 14.11
CA ALA A 526 -12.66 -20.34 13.63
C ALA A 526 -11.74 -20.98 14.67
N GLY A 527 -12.06 -20.86 15.96
CA GLY A 527 -11.12 -21.18 17.04
C GLY A 527 -9.98 -20.15 17.16
N GLY A 528 -9.05 -20.39 18.07
CA GLY A 528 -7.98 -19.43 18.41
C GLY A 528 -6.90 -19.31 17.33
N ASN A 529 -6.54 -20.42 16.68
CA ASN A 529 -5.47 -20.50 15.68
C ASN A 529 -5.85 -21.51 14.56
N PRO A 530 -6.74 -21.12 13.65
CA PRO A 530 -7.24 -22.05 12.61
C PRO A 530 -6.16 -22.46 11.59
N TRP A 531 -5.09 -21.66 11.48
CA TRP A 531 -4.00 -21.90 10.53
C TRP A 531 -2.82 -22.65 11.12
N ARG A 532 -2.84 -22.94 12.44
CA ARG A 532 -1.68 -23.50 13.17
C ARG A 532 -0.43 -22.65 12.91
N ALA A 533 -0.58 -21.33 13.00
CA ALA A 533 0.51 -20.38 12.80
C ALA A 533 1.38 -20.27 14.05
N THR A 534 2.65 -19.90 13.83
CA THR A 534 3.67 -19.86 14.89
C THR A 534 3.78 -18.51 15.57
N THR A 535 3.29 -17.45 14.95
CA THR A 535 3.44 -16.05 15.36
C THR A 535 2.51 -15.65 16.50
N LEU A 536 2.90 -14.62 17.28
CA LEU A 536 2.25 -14.26 18.55
C LEU A 536 0.79 -13.80 18.44
N GLU A 537 0.40 -13.19 17.33
CA GLU A 537 -1.00 -12.75 17.14
C GLU A 537 -2.00 -13.91 17.22
N TRP A 538 -1.55 -15.14 16.98
CA TRP A 538 -2.35 -16.35 17.10
C TRP A 538 -2.30 -16.99 18.49
N GLN A 539 -1.50 -16.42 19.43
CA GLN A 539 -1.31 -16.94 20.77
C GLN A 539 -2.05 -16.11 21.85
N THR A 540 -2.96 -15.23 21.45
CA THR A 540 -3.80 -14.47 22.40
C THR A 540 -4.76 -15.37 23.15
N PRO A 541 -5.04 -15.10 24.45
CA PRO A 541 -5.90 -15.96 25.28
C PRO A 541 -7.31 -16.14 24.75
N GLN A 542 -7.81 -15.16 23.98
CA GLN A 542 -9.15 -15.22 23.37
C GLN A 542 -9.15 -14.70 21.93
N THR A 543 -10.17 -15.07 21.17
CA THR A 543 -10.39 -14.65 19.78
C THR A 543 -11.85 -14.22 19.62
N PRO A 544 -12.15 -12.96 19.23
CA PRO A 544 -11.21 -11.85 19.00
C PRO A 544 -10.40 -11.44 20.24
N PRO A 545 -9.18 -10.85 20.05
CA PRO A 545 -8.37 -10.42 21.19
C PRO A 545 -9.06 -9.33 22.02
N ALA A 546 -9.01 -9.46 23.34
CA ALA A 546 -9.49 -8.42 24.24
C ALA A 546 -8.65 -7.14 24.15
N HIS A 547 -9.10 -6.08 24.77
CA HIS A 547 -8.29 -4.92 25.07
C HIS A 547 -7.08 -5.31 25.93
N GLY A 548 -5.89 -4.84 25.55
CA GLY A 548 -4.63 -5.28 26.18
C GLY A 548 -4.07 -6.60 25.65
N ASN A 549 -4.67 -7.18 24.60
CA ASN A 549 -4.18 -8.31 23.77
C ASN A 549 -3.93 -9.62 24.53
N PHE A 550 -2.97 -9.64 25.45
CA PHE A 550 -2.49 -10.85 26.15
C PHE A 550 -2.93 -10.93 27.62
N GLY A 551 -3.69 -9.96 28.12
CA GLY A 551 -4.13 -9.91 29.52
C GLY A 551 -3.02 -9.38 30.46
N LYS A 552 -2.97 -9.91 31.69
CA LYS A 552 -2.02 -9.43 32.72
C LYS A 552 -0.57 -9.81 32.40
N ASP A 553 -0.36 -11.04 31.90
CA ASP A 553 0.99 -11.57 31.63
C ASP A 553 1.29 -11.49 30.14
N LEU A 554 2.32 -10.71 29.78
CA LEU A 554 2.79 -10.64 28.40
C LEU A 554 3.51 -11.95 28.02
N PRO A 555 3.38 -12.42 26.77
CA PRO A 555 4.08 -13.63 26.33
C PRO A 555 5.59 -13.40 26.35
N ILE A 556 6.34 -14.46 26.71
CA ILE A 556 7.80 -14.48 26.55
C ILE A 556 8.12 -15.19 25.26
N VAL A 557 9.00 -14.62 24.45
CA VAL A 557 9.42 -15.20 23.17
C VAL A 557 10.70 -16.00 23.36
N TYR A 558 10.64 -17.26 22.98
CA TYR A 558 11.78 -18.19 23.05
C TYR A 558 12.33 -18.53 21.67
N ARG A 559 11.52 -18.36 20.61
CA ARG A 559 11.79 -18.84 19.26
C ARG A 559 11.63 -17.73 18.23
N TRP A 560 12.16 -17.95 17.04
CA TRP A 560 11.88 -17.11 15.88
C TRP A 560 10.45 -17.36 15.33
N ALA A 561 10.07 -16.60 14.31
CA ALA A 561 8.67 -16.57 13.86
C ALA A 561 8.23 -17.78 13.00
N TYR A 562 9.12 -18.71 12.62
CA TYR A 562 8.84 -19.66 11.53
C TYR A 562 9.24 -21.11 11.86
N ASP A 563 9.02 -21.59 13.07
CA ASP A 563 9.29 -22.98 13.44
C ASP A 563 8.19 -23.93 12.94
N TYR A 564 8.22 -24.22 11.64
CA TYR A 564 7.37 -25.21 10.99
C TYR A 564 8.17 -26.48 10.68
N SER A 565 7.52 -27.65 10.77
CA SER A 565 8.09 -28.96 10.44
C SER A 565 9.45 -29.22 11.11
N VAL A 566 9.57 -28.85 12.38
CA VAL A 566 10.80 -29.06 13.16
C VAL A 566 10.97 -30.56 13.45
N PRO A 567 12.12 -31.19 13.09
CA PRO A 567 12.34 -32.59 13.34
C PRO A 567 12.22 -32.96 14.82
N GLY A 568 11.44 -34.00 15.13
CA GLY A 568 11.18 -34.46 16.50
C GLY A 568 10.12 -33.68 17.26
N ALA A 569 9.52 -32.63 16.69
CA ALA A 569 8.38 -31.97 17.26
C ALA A 569 7.11 -32.86 17.14
N LYS A 570 6.21 -32.75 18.13
CA LYS A 570 4.94 -33.48 18.13
C LYS A 570 3.97 -32.95 17.06
N GLU A 571 3.97 -31.64 16.89
CA GLU A 571 3.14 -30.92 15.91
C GLU A 571 4.02 -30.36 14.79
N ASP A 572 3.43 -30.08 13.63
CA ASP A 572 4.11 -29.51 12.46
C ASP A 572 4.41 -28.01 12.59
N PHE A 573 4.14 -27.41 13.74
CA PHE A 573 4.43 -26.02 14.08
C PHE A 573 4.75 -25.86 15.56
N ILE A 574 5.57 -24.86 15.89
CA ILE A 574 5.85 -24.53 17.29
C ILE A 574 5.69 -23.01 17.46
N PRO A 575 4.75 -22.55 18.29
CA PRO A 575 4.56 -21.13 18.56
C PRO A 575 5.79 -20.46 19.19
N GLN A 576 5.97 -19.17 18.91
CA GLN A 576 7.11 -18.38 19.39
C GLN A 576 7.26 -18.34 20.92
N ASN A 577 6.17 -18.46 21.65
CA ASN A 577 6.13 -18.42 23.12
C ASN A 577 6.28 -19.78 23.80
N VAL A 578 6.54 -20.84 23.04
CA VAL A 578 6.78 -22.18 23.61
C VAL A 578 8.27 -22.37 23.90
N PRO A 579 8.67 -22.59 25.18
CA PRO A 579 10.05 -22.87 25.52
C PRO A 579 10.53 -24.19 24.86
N GLY A 580 11.74 -24.20 24.33
CA GLY A 580 12.26 -25.35 23.59
C GLY A 580 13.15 -26.26 24.39
N SER A 581 12.86 -27.59 24.36
CA SER A 581 13.84 -28.65 24.58
C SER A 581 14.33 -29.29 23.26
N PHE A 582 13.77 -28.93 22.14
CA PHE A 582 14.26 -29.31 20.80
C PHE A 582 15.37 -28.33 20.46
N GLY A 583 16.56 -28.83 20.24
CA GLY A 583 17.85 -28.13 20.18
C GLY A 583 17.83 -26.67 19.76
N PRO A 584 18.87 -25.89 20.05
CA PRO A 584 18.78 -24.45 19.86
C PRO A 584 18.20 -24.21 18.49
N SER A 585 17.15 -23.40 18.40
CA SER A 585 16.76 -22.82 17.13
C SER A 585 17.99 -22.04 16.66
N LYS A 586 18.92 -22.74 16.00
CA LYS A 586 20.01 -22.09 15.31
C LYS A 586 19.28 -21.16 14.35
N GLU A 587 19.35 -19.89 14.65
CA GLU A 587 18.97 -18.90 13.65
C GLU A 587 19.58 -19.38 12.35
N PRO A 588 18.77 -19.62 11.29
CA PRO A 588 19.32 -20.13 10.05
C PRO A 588 20.44 -19.19 9.62
N ALA A 589 21.56 -19.79 9.23
CA ALA A 589 22.74 -19.09 8.79
C ALA A 589 22.44 -18.12 7.64
#